data_85e831e43bb719e6851479a0d70e4f13
#
_entry.id   85e831e43bb719e6851479a0d70e4f13
#
_cell.length_a   1.000
_cell.length_b   1.000
_cell.length_c   1.000
_cell.angle_alpha   90.00
_cell.angle_beta   90.00
_cell.angle_gamma   90.00
#
_symmetry.space_group_name_H-M   'P 1'
#
loop_
_entity.id
_entity.type
_entity.pdbx_description
1 polymer ?
#
loop_
_entity_poly.entity_id
_entity_poly.type
_entity_poly.pdbx_seq_one_letter_code
_entity_poly.pdbx_strand_id
1 'polypeptide(L)'
;MAKDKIAYVCSNCGQESAKWMGKCPSCGQWNTFKEIRIAADSGSQAAKSAGMTMRHGGAANMFGGQHSDADAKPMNLKDISAVDEPRIDMMDEELNRVLGGGMVPGSITLLGGEPGIGKSTLTLQTILNMKHRRVLYVSGEESAHQIKLRADRLAKGQAMLKGTSTDDVASLAGTPPENAFDHITILCETQLEKIFSHIQQVAPELIVIDSIQTIATESVDSSPGSVSQVRECAASLLRFAKTSGIPVILIGHINKEGTLAGPKILEHIVDTVIQFEGDQHYMYRILRSIKNRFGSTSELGIYEMLQGGLRQVSNPSELLLTEDHDGLSGVAISAAIEGVRPFMVETQALVSTAAYGTPQRSATGFDQRRLNMLLAVMEKRVGFKLMAKDVFLNIAGGLRVTDPAMDLSVLAAVLSSNVDTAIEQGWCMCGEVGLSGEVRPVSRIEQRIAEAEKLGFQHIIIPKYNYHGFDHKKYQIEIHPVRKVEEAFRCLFG
;
A
#
# COMPACT_ATOMS: atom_id res chain seq x y z
N MET A 1 20.22 39.05 -35.01
CA MET A 1 20.27 37.58 -34.87
C MET A 1 20.22 37.29 -33.35
N ALA A 2 19.08 36.86 -32.85
CA ALA A 2 18.94 36.47 -31.45
C ALA A 2 19.69 35.13 -31.28
N LYS A 3 20.59 35.06 -30.28
CA LYS A 3 21.32 33.83 -29.97
C LYS A 3 20.40 32.90 -29.20
N ASP A 4 20.27 31.66 -29.66
CA ASP A 4 19.59 30.59 -28.92
C ASP A 4 20.19 30.48 -27.52
N LYS A 5 19.30 30.41 -26.51
CA LYS A 5 19.73 30.13 -25.14
C LYS A 5 19.85 28.64 -24.96
N ILE A 6 21.02 28.20 -24.53
CA ILE A 6 21.28 26.81 -24.18
C ILE A 6 20.97 26.66 -22.66
N ALA A 7 20.14 25.70 -22.32
CA ALA A 7 19.91 25.27 -20.93
C ALA A 7 20.23 23.77 -20.79
N TYR A 8 20.65 23.36 -19.63
CA TYR A 8 20.96 21.98 -19.31
C TYR A 8 19.92 21.45 -18.30
N VAL A 9 19.28 20.33 -18.62
CA VAL A 9 18.24 19.72 -17.79
C VAL A 9 18.67 18.34 -17.36
N CYS A 10 18.57 18.07 -16.08
CA CYS A 10 18.84 16.75 -15.52
C CYS A 10 17.80 15.74 -15.98
N SER A 11 18.20 14.69 -16.69
CA SER A 11 17.30 13.63 -17.18
C SER A 11 16.69 12.77 -16.08
N ASN A 12 17.20 12.86 -14.84
CA ASN A 12 16.69 12.08 -13.70
C ASN A 12 15.67 12.83 -12.83
N CYS A 13 15.85 14.15 -12.62
CA CYS A 13 14.97 14.91 -11.71
C CYS A 13 14.39 16.20 -12.32
N GLY A 14 14.72 16.52 -13.57
CA GLY A 14 14.21 17.72 -14.25
C GLY A 14 14.85 19.04 -13.79
N GLN A 15 15.86 19.02 -12.91
CA GLN A 15 16.55 20.24 -12.46
C GLN A 15 17.19 20.96 -13.63
N GLU A 16 16.87 22.23 -13.81
CA GLU A 16 17.45 23.09 -14.84
C GLU A 16 18.72 23.80 -14.34
N SER A 17 19.69 23.95 -15.24
CA SER A 17 20.91 24.70 -14.99
C SER A 17 21.34 25.46 -16.25
N ALA A 18 21.89 26.67 -16.06
CA ALA A 18 22.47 27.45 -17.14
C ALA A 18 23.82 26.90 -17.63
N LYS A 19 24.42 25.95 -16.90
CA LYS A 19 25.70 25.30 -17.23
C LYS A 19 25.60 23.81 -17.00
N TRP A 20 26.33 23.05 -17.82
CA TRP A 20 26.46 21.61 -17.59
C TRP A 20 27.20 21.33 -16.28
N MET A 21 26.69 20.41 -15.50
CA MET A 21 27.27 19.96 -14.23
C MET A 21 27.41 18.45 -14.24
N GLY A 22 28.56 17.94 -13.83
CA GLY A 22 28.84 16.50 -13.79
C GLY A 22 27.97 15.77 -12.75
N LYS A 23 27.54 16.45 -11.67
CA LYS A 23 26.66 15.91 -10.62
C LYS A 23 25.47 16.84 -10.42
N CYS A 24 24.27 16.30 -10.45
CA CYS A 24 23.06 17.08 -10.20
C CYS A 24 22.96 17.47 -8.72
N PRO A 25 22.80 18.76 -8.37
CA PRO A 25 22.73 19.21 -7.00
C PRO A 25 21.41 18.81 -6.32
N SER A 26 20.36 18.52 -7.10
CA SER A 26 19.04 18.16 -6.59
C SER A 26 18.90 16.66 -6.29
N CYS A 27 19.33 15.78 -7.22
CA CYS A 27 19.17 14.33 -7.07
C CYS A 27 20.48 13.56 -6.82
N GLY A 28 21.64 14.25 -6.85
CA GLY A 28 22.96 13.64 -6.59
C GLY A 28 23.51 12.73 -7.70
N GLN A 29 22.78 12.50 -8.78
CA GLN A 29 23.18 11.62 -9.88
C GLN A 29 24.26 12.27 -10.76
N TRP A 30 25.17 11.43 -11.29
CA TRP A 30 26.26 11.86 -12.14
C TRP A 30 25.89 11.76 -13.63
N ASN A 31 26.40 12.71 -14.45
CA ASN A 31 26.27 12.73 -15.91
C ASN A 31 24.83 12.70 -16.45
N THR A 32 23.88 13.32 -15.72
CA THR A 32 22.45 13.33 -16.04
C THR A 32 21.99 14.60 -16.76
N PHE A 33 22.84 15.62 -16.94
CA PHE A 33 22.46 16.85 -17.62
C PHE A 33 22.54 16.69 -19.16
N LYS A 34 21.41 16.98 -19.84
CA LYS A 34 21.31 17.04 -21.30
C LYS A 34 21.11 18.48 -21.75
N GLU A 35 21.76 18.84 -22.87
CA GLU A 35 21.61 20.15 -23.48
C GLU A 35 20.25 20.27 -24.18
N ILE A 36 19.52 21.34 -23.87
CA ILE A 36 18.30 21.73 -24.57
C ILE A 36 18.47 23.13 -25.13
N ARG A 37 18.18 23.30 -26.40
CA ARG A 37 18.17 24.60 -27.07
C ARG A 37 16.77 25.21 -26.94
N ILE A 38 16.69 26.37 -26.30
CA ILE A 38 15.48 27.18 -26.23
C ILE A 38 15.51 28.16 -27.38
N ALA A 39 14.65 27.97 -28.37
CA ALA A 39 14.50 28.90 -29.48
C ALA A 39 14.10 30.29 -28.96
N ALA A 40 14.79 31.31 -29.34
CA ALA A 40 14.44 32.69 -29.00
C ALA A 40 13.18 33.09 -29.75
N ASP A 41 12.12 33.38 -29.01
CA ASP A 41 10.86 33.90 -29.55
C ASP A 41 11.13 35.25 -30.26
N SER A 42 10.88 35.32 -31.55
CA SER A 42 11.01 36.53 -32.36
C SER A 42 9.87 37.49 -31.98
N GLY A 43 10.12 38.29 -30.96
CA GLY A 43 9.22 39.34 -30.55
C GLY A 43 9.06 40.43 -31.61
N SER A 44 7.87 40.57 -32.18
CA SER A 44 7.45 41.77 -32.90
C SER A 44 7.08 42.88 -31.92
N GLN A 45 7.82 43.99 -32.01
CA GLN A 45 7.42 45.26 -31.37
C GLN A 45 6.15 45.79 -32.05
N ALA A 46 5.05 45.91 -31.34
CA ALA A 46 4.08 47.00 -31.46
C ALA A 46 2.91 46.82 -30.47
N ALA A 47 2.74 47.77 -29.65
CA ALA A 47 1.52 48.33 -29.05
C ALA A 47 1.55 48.43 -27.53
N LYS A 48 1.92 49.60 -27.08
CA LYS A 48 1.49 50.14 -25.78
C LYS A 48 0.00 50.47 -25.87
N SER A 49 -0.73 50.11 -24.77
CA SER A 49 -2.11 50.45 -24.47
C SER A 49 -3.15 49.34 -24.79
N ALA A 50 -3.46 48.57 -23.83
CA ALA A 50 -4.80 48.07 -23.41
C ALA A 50 -4.59 46.84 -22.53
N GLY A 51 -5.34 46.70 -21.44
CA GLY A 51 -5.27 45.64 -20.48
C GLY A 51 -5.32 44.27 -21.16
N MET A 52 -4.25 43.50 -21.02
CA MET A 52 -4.08 42.23 -21.70
C MET A 52 -4.32 41.09 -20.73
N THR A 53 -5.55 40.59 -20.78
CA THR A 53 -5.84 39.21 -20.35
C THR A 53 -4.96 38.26 -21.16
N MET A 54 -4.03 37.59 -20.51
CA MET A 54 -3.28 36.48 -21.12
C MET A 54 -4.26 35.34 -21.43
N ARG A 55 -4.59 35.18 -22.69
CA ARG A 55 -5.21 33.97 -23.22
C ARG A 55 -4.14 32.88 -23.22
N HIS A 56 -4.18 31.99 -22.22
CA HIS A 56 -3.62 30.66 -22.36
C HIS A 56 -4.58 29.87 -23.23
N GLY A 57 -4.29 29.83 -24.50
CA GLY A 57 -5.03 29.00 -25.45
C GLY A 57 -4.60 27.53 -25.31
N GLY A 58 -5.55 26.62 -25.22
CA GLY A 58 -5.35 25.26 -25.66
C GLY A 58 -6.06 24.15 -24.91
N ALA A 59 -6.47 24.28 -23.65
CA ALA A 59 -7.12 23.17 -22.95
C ALA A 59 -8.37 23.54 -22.14
N ALA A 60 -8.60 24.83 -21.88
CA ALA A 60 -9.68 25.26 -20.98
C ALA A 60 -11.10 25.26 -21.62
N ASN A 61 -11.21 25.14 -22.94
CA ASN A 61 -12.50 25.22 -23.63
C ASN A 61 -13.10 23.86 -24.05
N MET A 62 -12.52 22.73 -23.62
CA MET A 62 -13.05 21.39 -23.94
C MET A 62 -14.13 20.86 -22.98
N PHE A 63 -14.30 21.49 -21.83
CA PHE A 63 -15.25 21.01 -20.83
C PHE A 63 -16.49 21.92 -20.77
N GLY A 64 -17.43 21.69 -21.69
CA GLY A 64 -18.75 22.34 -21.72
C GLY A 64 -19.73 21.76 -20.69
N GLY A 65 -19.34 21.69 -19.41
CA GLY A 65 -20.25 21.49 -18.28
C GLY A 65 -20.45 22.84 -17.59
N GLN A 66 -21.68 23.17 -17.16
CA GLN A 66 -22.11 24.42 -16.55
C GLN A 66 -21.43 24.76 -15.19
N HIS A 67 -20.13 24.59 -15.08
CA HIS A 67 -19.31 25.31 -14.11
C HIS A 67 -18.41 26.22 -14.92
N SER A 68 -18.91 27.44 -15.20
CA SER A 68 -18.13 28.57 -15.67
C SER A 68 -16.80 28.63 -14.92
N ASP A 69 -15.74 29.07 -15.61
CA ASP A 69 -14.57 29.74 -15.00
C ASP A 69 -15.08 30.97 -14.21
N ALA A 70 -15.83 30.73 -13.15
CA ALA A 70 -16.09 31.74 -12.14
C ALA A 70 -14.75 31.95 -11.46
N ASP A 71 -14.15 33.11 -11.67
CA ASP A 71 -13.00 33.58 -10.92
C ASP A 71 -13.11 33.08 -9.49
N ALA A 72 -12.16 32.29 -9.03
CA ALA A 72 -12.16 31.72 -7.69
C ALA A 72 -12.31 32.86 -6.68
N LYS A 73 -13.51 33.05 -6.13
CA LYS A 73 -13.77 34.10 -5.16
C LYS A 73 -13.34 33.61 -3.79
N PRO A 74 -12.55 34.41 -3.05
CA PRO A 74 -12.23 34.08 -1.68
C PRO A 74 -13.53 33.94 -0.86
N MET A 75 -13.68 32.82 -0.16
CA MET A 75 -14.82 32.54 0.71
C MET A 75 -14.35 32.46 2.17
N ASN A 76 -15.18 32.95 3.10
CA ASN A 76 -14.92 32.79 4.51
C ASN A 76 -15.13 31.33 4.92
N LEU A 77 -14.23 30.78 5.74
CA LEU A 77 -14.34 29.39 6.22
C LEU A 77 -15.70 29.12 6.91
N LYS A 78 -16.25 30.10 7.62
CA LYS A 78 -17.59 29.99 8.25
C LYS A 78 -18.76 29.86 7.28
N ASP A 79 -18.58 30.30 6.03
CA ASP A 79 -19.62 30.28 4.98
C ASP A 79 -19.55 28.96 4.16
N ILE A 80 -18.53 28.13 4.42
CA ILE A 80 -18.38 26.82 3.82
C ILE A 80 -19.13 25.81 4.70
N SER A 81 -20.21 25.26 4.20
CA SER A 81 -20.92 24.17 4.86
C SER A 81 -20.02 22.93 4.85
N ALA A 82 -19.63 22.47 6.03
CA ALA A 82 -18.99 21.15 6.19
C ALA A 82 -20.07 20.07 6.04
N VAL A 83 -20.59 19.90 4.84
CA VAL A 83 -21.38 18.72 4.51
C VAL A 83 -20.39 17.62 4.25
N ASP A 84 -20.50 16.52 4.99
CA ASP A 84 -19.74 15.30 4.69
C ASP A 84 -20.08 14.88 3.25
N GLU A 85 -19.17 15.10 2.33
CA GLU A 85 -19.31 14.59 0.97
C GLU A 85 -19.41 13.07 1.03
N PRO A 86 -20.50 12.46 0.53
CA PRO A 86 -20.67 11.02 0.60
C PRO A 86 -19.54 10.35 -0.17
N ARG A 87 -18.77 9.52 0.52
CA ARG A 87 -17.70 8.75 -0.11
C ARG A 87 -18.28 7.70 -1.04
N ILE A 88 -17.57 7.42 -2.11
CA ILE A 88 -17.91 6.35 -3.05
C ILE A 88 -17.44 5.04 -2.47
N ASP A 89 -18.41 4.17 -2.16
CA ASP A 89 -18.13 2.80 -1.73
C ASP A 89 -17.53 2.03 -2.92
N MET A 90 -16.33 1.48 -2.71
CA MET A 90 -15.63 0.68 -3.70
C MET A 90 -16.10 -0.77 -3.75
N MET A 91 -17.13 -1.15 -3.00
CA MET A 91 -17.65 -2.52 -2.90
C MET A 91 -16.55 -3.55 -2.53
N ASP A 92 -15.56 -3.07 -1.78
CA ASP A 92 -14.44 -3.83 -1.26
C ASP A 92 -14.06 -3.25 0.11
N GLU A 93 -14.26 -4.01 1.18
CA GLU A 93 -14.11 -3.53 2.56
C GLU A 93 -12.65 -3.20 2.89
N GLU A 94 -11.71 -4.02 2.40
CA GLU A 94 -10.29 -3.80 2.67
C GLU A 94 -9.77 -2.57 1.89
N LEU A 95 -10.24 -2.35 0.66
CA LEU A 95 -9.92 -1.15 -0.11
C LEU A 95 -10.57 0.09 0.52
N ASN A 96 -11.84 0.02 0.90
CA ASN A 96 -12.54 1.11 1.59
C ASN A 96 -11.83 1.50 2.89
N ARG A 97 -11.36 0.53 3.66
CA ARG A 97 -10.60 0.76 4.89
C ARG A 97 -9.35 1.59 4.62
N VAL A 98 -8.54 1.18 3.65
CA VAL A 98 -7.29 1.88 3.28
C VAL A 98 -7.55 3.27 2.72
N LEU A 99 -8.68 3.47 2.04
CA LEU A 99 -9.13 4.77 1.55
C LEU A 99 -9.71 5.67 2.68
N GLY A 100 -9.99 5.10 3.87
CA GLY A 100 -10.60 5.81 4.99
C GLY A 100 -12.11 5.88 4.91
N GLY A 101 -12.76 4.84 4.37
CA GLY A 101 -14.21 4.68 4.25
C GLY A 101 -14.74 4.84 2.82
N GLY A 102 -13.87 4.80 1.81
CA GLY A 102 -14.23 4.92 0.40
C GLY A 102 -13.56 6.07 -0.31
N MET A 103 -13.79 6.19 -1.60
CA MET A 103 -13.15 7.17 -2.46
C MET A 103 -13.87 8.52 -2.40
N VAL A 104 -13.11 9.61 -2.29
CA VAL A 104 -13.68 10.98 -2.25
C VAL A 104 -13.94 11.47 -3.68
N PRO A 105 -15.12 12.04 -3.98
CA PRO A 105 -15.40 12.65 -5.27
C PRO A 105 -14.34 13.69 -5.66
N GLY A 106 -13.96 13.72 -6.93
CA GLY A 106 -12.94 14.65 -7.41
C GLY A 106 -11.51 14.39 -6.89
N SER A 107 -11.28 13.26 -6.23
CA SER A 107 -9.95 12.86 -5.78
C SER A 107 -9.19 12.05 -6.83
N ILE A 108 -7.86 12.06 -6.71
CA ILE A 108 -7.00 11.21 -7.51
C ILE A 108 -6.19 10.27 -6.59
N THR A 109 -6.33 8.98 -6.85
CA THR A 109 -5.68 7.92 -6.08
C THR A 109 -4.66 7.18 -6.95
N LEU A 110 -3.43 7.07 -6.48
CA LEU A 110 -2.39 6.27 -7.11
C LEU A 110 -2.30 4.90 -6.43
N LEU A 111 -2.51 3.84 -7.19
CA LEU A 111 -2.28 2.45 -6.79
C LEU A 111 -0.92 2.00 -7.35
N GLY A 112 0.10 1.98 -6.48
CA GLY A 112 1.45 1.56 -6.81
C GLY A 112 1.73 0.10 -6.39
N GLY A 113 2.74 -0.52 -6.99
CA GLY A 113 3.18 -1.86 -6.63
C GLY A 113 4.05 -2.49 -7.72
N GLU A 114 4.74 -3.58 -7.40
CA GLU A 114 5.55 -4.32 -8.37
C GLU A 114 4.72 -4.84 -9.54
N PRO A 115 5.32 -5.02 -10.73
CA PRO A 115 4.66 -5.70 -11.83
C PRO A 115 4.20 -7.11 -11.42
N GLY A 116 2.98 -7.49 -11.81
CA GLY A 116 2.42 -8.81 -11.50
C GLY A 116 1.86 -8.99 -10.07
N ILE A 117 1.95 -7.98 -9.19
CA ILE A 117 1.46 -8.07 -7.79
C ILE A 117 -0.07 -8.18 -7.68
N GLY A 118 -0.83 -7.78 -8.70
CA GLY A 118 -2.29 -7.86 -8.72
C GLY A 118 -3.03 -6.52 -8.78
N LYS A 119 -2.36 -5.39 -9.05
CA LYS A 119 -2.98 -4.04 -9.12
C LYS A 119 -4.18 -3.98 -10.06
N SER A 120 -3.97 -4.33 -11.33
CA SER A 120 -5.02 -4.35 -12.36
C SER A 120 -6.12 -5.37 -12.03
N THR A 121 -5.77 -6.48 -11.36
CA THR A 121 -6.73 -7.48 -10.87
C THR A 121 -7.61 -6.90 -9.78
N LEU A 122 -7.04 -6.25 -8.76
CA LEU A 122 -7.79 -5.60 -7.69
C LEU A 122 -8.75 -4.55 -8.26
N THR A 123 -8.23 -3.66 -9.09
CA THR A 123 -9.02 -2.57 -9.65
C THR A 123 -10.16 -3.09 -10.53
N LEU A 124 -9.87 -4.05 -11.42
CA LEU A 124 -10.90 -4.66 -12.29
C LEU A 124 -11.96 -5.40 -11.47
N GLN A 125 -11.55 -6.17 -10.45
CA GLN A 125 -12.44 -6.88 -9.54
C GLN A 125 -13.35 -5.92 -8.75
N THR A 126 -12.81 -4.81 -8.30
CA THR A 126 -13.55 -3.76 -7.59
C THR A 126 -14.62 -3.15 -8.49
N ILE A 127 -14.25 -2.71 -9.70
CA ILE A 127 -15.23 -2.07 -10.61
C ILE A 127 -16.29 -3.05 -11.11
N LEU A 128 -16.00 -4.35 -11.23
CA LEU A 128 -16.99 -5.37 -11.55
C LEU A 128 -18.12 -5.45 -10.50
N ASN A 129 -17.83 -5.11 -9.25
CA ASN A 129 -18.81 -5.09 -8.17
C ASN A 129 -19.61 -3.77 -8.11
N MET A 130 -19.15 -2.69 -8.76
CA MET A 130 -19.75 -1.34 -8.71
C MET A 130 -20.89 -1.17 -9.72
N LYS A 131 -21.84 -2.10 -9.78
CA LYS A 131 -22.92 -2.20 -10.81
C LYS A 131 -23.79 -0.95 -10.96
N HIS A 132 -23.78 -0.05 -9.97
CA HIS A 132 -24.60 1.17 -9.99
C HIS A 132 -23.84 2.41 -10.47
N ARG A 133 -22.60 2.24 -10.96
CA ARG A 133 -21.71 3.33 -11.36
C ARG A 133 -21.15 3.09 -12.75
N ARG A 134 -21.20 4.11 -13.59
CA ARG A 134 -20.56 4.08 -14.92
C ARG A 134 -19.06 4.27 -14.74
N VAL A 135 -18.29 3.29 -15.14
CA VAL A 135 -16.82 3.29 -15.03
C VAL A 135 -16.18 3.32 -16.41
N LEU A 136 -15.23 4.21 -16.60
CA LEU A 136 -14.35 4.21 -17.76
C LEU A 136 -13.00 3.61 -17.37
N TYR A 137 -12.66 2.48 -17.96
CA TYR A 137 -11.35 1.84 -17.78
C TYR A 137 -10.49 2.10 -19.02
N VAL A 138 -9.45 2.91 -18.83
CA VAL A 138 -8.49 3.26 -19.89
C VAL A 138 -7.27 2.36 -19.74
N SER A 139 -6.93 1.62 -20.80
CA SER A 139 -5.75 0.75 -20.84
C SER A 139 -4.79 1.21 -21.93
N GLY A 140 -3.53 1.37 -21.52
CA GLY A 140 -2.43 1.60 -22.45
C GLY A 140 -1.52 0.37 -22.66
N GLU A 141 -1.78 -0.73 -21.94
CA GLU A 141 -0.93 -1.93 -21.97
C GLU A 141 -1.65 -3.14 -22.57
N GLU A 142 -2.94 -3.31 -22.26
CA GLU A 142 -3.71 -4.48 -22.65
C GLU A 142 -4.80 -4.13 -23.65
N SER A 143 -5.08 -5.06 -24.54
CA SER A 143 -6.22 -4.94 -25.47
C SER A 143 -7.55 -5.18 -24.76
N ALA A 144 -8.63 -4.63 -25.33
CA ALA A 144 -9.99 -4.82 -24.81
C ALA A 144 -10.37 -6.30 -24.67
N HIS A 145 -9.88 -7.16 -25.58
CA HIS A 145 -10.11 -8.61 -25.53
C HIS A 145 -9.41 -9.27 -24.31
N GLN A 146 -8.18 -8.89 -24.00
CA GLN A 146 -7.45 -9.41 -22.84
C GLN A 146 -8.12 -8.98 -21.52
N ILE A 147 -8.57 -7.73 -21.46
CA ILE A 147 -9.29 -7.21 -20.29
C ILE A 147 -10.63 -7.97 -20.13
N LYS A 148 -11.35 -8.22 -21.21
CA LYS A 148 -12.61 -8.99 -21.20
C LYS A 148 -12.38 -10.42 -20.67
N LEU A 149 -11.37 -11.13 -21.16
CA LEU A 149 -11.03 -12.48 -20.69
C LEU A 149 -10.70 -12.49 -19.20
N ARG A 150 -9.99 -11.46 -18.71
CA ARG A 150 -9.70 -11.30 -17.29
C ARG A 150 -10.97 -11.02 -16.49
N ALA A 151 -11.83 -10.12 -16.95
CA ALA A 151 -13.10 -9.80 -16.31
C ALA A 151 -14.00 -11.04 -16.19
N ASP A 152 -14.09 -11.87 -17.23
CA ASP A 152 -14.88 -13.10 -17.22
C ASP A 152 -14.33 -14.12 -16.21
N ARG A 153 -12.99 -14.24 -16.11
CA ARG A 153 -12.35 -15.11 -15.12
C ARG A 153 -12.63 -14.62 -13.69
N LEU A 154 -12.52 -13.32 -13.44
CA LEU A 154 -12.76 -12.73 -12.13
C LEU A 154 -14.22 -12.86 -11.71
N ALA A 155 -15.16 -12.63 -12.62
CA ALA A 155 -16.59 -12.78 -12.33
C ALA A 155 -16.93 -14.23 -11.93
N LYS A 156 -16.38 -15.22 -12.64
CA LYS A 156 -16.52 -16.66 -12.28
C LYS A 156 -15.90 -16.95 -10.91
N GLY A 157 -14.69 -16.45 -10.64
CA GLY A 157 -14.01 -16.66 -9.37
C GLY A 157 -14.75 -16.08 -8.19
N GLN A 158 -15.32 -14.88 -8.34
CA GLN A 158 -16.13 -14.24 -7.30
C GLN A 158 -17.42 -14.99 -6.97
N ALA A 159 -18.06 -15.58 -7.98
CA ALA A 159 -19.25 -16.41 -7.77
C ALA A 159 -18.93 -17.65 -6.92
N MET A 160 -17.78 -18.29 -7.18
CA MET A 160 -17.30 -19.44 -6.36
C MET A 160 -16.99 -19.04 -4.92
N LEU A 161 -16.41 -17.87 -4.69
CA LEU A 161 -16.06 -17.40 -3.34
C LEU A 161 -17.27 -17.01 -2.48
N LYS A 162 -18.39 -16.64 -3.11
CA LYS A 162 -19.63 -16.27 -2.40
C LYS A 162 -20.47 -17.46 -1.95
N GLY A 163 -20.00 -18.69 -2.11
CA GLY A 163 -20.68 -19.90 -1.60
C GLY A 163 -22.00 -20.22 -2.31
N THR A 164 -22.19 -19.78 -3.52
CA THR A 164 -23.29 -20.24 -4.37
C THR A 164 -23.14 -21.76 -4.54
N SER A 165 -24.21 -22.52 -4.28
CA SER A 165 -24.20 -24.00 -4.26
C SER A 165 -23.55 -24.57 -5.51
N THR A 166 -22.95 -25.78 -5.38
CA THR A 166 -22.28 -26.47 -6.49
C THR A 166 -23.18 -26.67 -7.72
N ASP A 167 -24.50 -26.73 -7.53
CA ASP A 167 -25.47 -26.82 -8.61
C ASP A 167 -25.67 -25.50 -9.36
N ASP A 168 -25.55 -24.34 -8.68
CA ASP A 168 -25.54 -23.03 -9.30
C ASP A 168 -24.20 -22.73 -10.01
N VAL A 169 -23.08 -23.28 -9.53
CA VAL A 169 -21.76 -23.17 -10.16
C VAL A 169 -21.73 -23.91 -11.51
N ALA A 170 -22.42 -25.03 -11.63
CA ALA A 170 -22.56 -25.74 -12.90
C ALA A 170 -23.36 -24.95 -13.94
N SER A 171 -24.34 -24.14 -13.49
CA SER A 171 -25.09 -23.18 -14.34
C SER A 171 -24.27 -21.92 -14.66
N LEU A 172 -23.30 -21.54 -13.82
CA LEU A 172 -22.35 -20.43 -14.01
C LEU A 172 -21.10 -20.83 -14.83
N ALA A 173 -20.94 -22.11 -15.20
CA ALA A 173 -19.98 -22.54 -16.23
C ALA A 173 -20.28 -21.94 -17.61
N GLY A 174 -21.45 -21.33 -17.79
CA GLY A 174 -21.82 -20.50 -18.91
C GLY A 174 -21.20 -19.09 -18.85
N THR A 175 -21.31 -18.39 -19.97
CA THR A 175 -20.97 -16.96 -20.12
C THR A 175 -21.68 -16.12 -19.06
N PRO A 176 -21.02 -15.11 -18.44
CA PRO A 176 -21.70 -14.19 -17.54
C PRO A 176 -22.97 -13.62 -18.19
N PRO A 177 -24.03 -13.29 -17.43
CA PRO A 177 -25.23 -12.72 -17.99
C PRO A 177 -24.90 -11.51 -18.88
N GLU A 178 -25.59 -11.39 -20.00
CA GLU A 178 -25.30 -10.42 -21.08
C GLU A 178 -25.11 -8.99 -20.57
N ASN A 179 -25.73 -8.65 -19.46
CA ASN A 179 -25.72 -7.31 -18.84
C ASN A 179 -24.73 -7.19 -17.65
N ALA A 180 -23.87 -8.18 -17.41
CA ALA A 180 -23.01 -8.20 -16.23
C ALA A 180 -21.99 -7.05 -16.19
N PHE A 181 -21.66 -6.47 -17.35
CA PHE A 181 -20.59 -5.48 -17.53
C PHE A 181 -21.03 -4.17 -18.19
N ASP A 182 -22.34 -3.95 -18.36
CA ASP A 182 -22.88 -2.78 -19.08
C ASP A 182 -22.45 -1.44 -18.48
N HIS A 183 -22.09 -1.44 -17.21
CA HIS A 183 -21.62 -0.26 -16.47
C HIS A 183 -20.13 0.05 -16.68
N ILE A 184 -19.37 -0.81 -17.39
CA ILE A 184 -17.93 -0.65 -17.62
C ILE A 184 -17.67 -0.42 -19.10
N THR A 185 -17.09 0.73 -19.42
CA THR A 185 -16.60 1.05 -20.76
C THR A 185 -15.07 0.89 -20.80
N ILE A 186 -14.55 0.12 -21.75
CA ILE A 186 -13.12 -0.05 -21.96
C ILE A 186 -12.66 0.87 -23.09
N LEU A 187 -11.58 1.61 -22.85
CA LEU A 187 -10.93 2.47 -23.84
C LEU A 187 -9.45 2.11 -23.95
N CYS A 188 -9.02 1.60 -25.09
CA CYS A 188 -7.62 1.35 -25.39
C CYS A 188 -7.02 2.57 -26.10
N GLU A 189 -6.54 3.55 -25.36
CA GLU A 189 -5.97 4.78 -25.86
C GLU A 189 -4.86 5.27 -24.91
N THR A 190 -3.82 5.88 -25.48
CA THR A 190 -2.67 6.39 -24.73
C THR A 190 -2.52 7.91 -24.81
N GLN A 191 -3.21 8.59 -25.75
CA GLN A 191 -3.19 10.04 -25.88
C GLN A 191 -4.21 10.69 -24.93
N LEU A 192 -3.72 11.51 -24.00
CA LEU A 192 -4.54 12.13 -22.96
C LEU A 192 -5.67 13.00 -23.54
N GLU A 193 -5.41 13.73 -24.59
CA GLU A 193 -6.38 14.61 -25.25
C GLU A 193 -7.56 13.82 -25.82
N LYS A 194 -7.30 12.66 -26.41
CA LYS A 194 -8.34 11.76 -26.90
C LYS A 194 -9.12 11.13 -25.76
N ILE A 195 -8.42 10.73 -24.67
CA ILE A 195 -9.07 10.21 -23.48
C ILE A 195 -10.08 11.23 -22.94
N PHE A 196 -9.70 12.51 -22.83
CA PHE A 196 -10.62 13.56 -22.40
C PHE A 196 -11.82 13.74 -23.33
N SER A 197 -11.65 13.62 -24.64
CA SER A 197 -12.77 13.71 -25.58
C SER A 197 -13.76 12.54 -25.41
N HIS A 198 -13.28 11.32 -25.15
CA HIS A 198 -14.12 10.17 -24.88
C HIS A 198 -14.83 10.25 -23.53
N ILE A 199 -14.18 10.82 -22.50
CA ILE A 199 -14.81 11.04 -21.19
C ILE A 199 -16.09 11.86 -21.31
N GLN A 200 -16.11 12.89 -22.17
CA GLN A 200 -17.31 13.70 -22.41
C GLN A 200 -18.48 12.89 -23.01
N GLN A 201 -18.18 11.92 -23.86
CA GLN A 201 -19.17 11.06 -24.51
C GLN A 201 -19.72 10.00 -23.56
N VAL A 202 -18.84 9.37 -22.77
CA VAL A 202 -19.19 8.27 -21.86
C VAL A 202 -19.84 8.80 -20.57
N ALA A 203 -19.51 10.01 -20.14
CA ALA A 203 -19.93 10.62 -18.88
C ALA A 203 -19.77 9.66 -17.68
N PRO A 204 -18.53 9.15 -17.40
CA PRO A 204 -18.29 8.21 -16.34
C PRO A 204 -18.40 8.87 -14.97
N GLU A 205 -18.63 8.05 -13.94
CA GLU A 205 -18.64 8.46 -12.52
C GLU A 205 -17.34 8.04 -11.79
N LEU A 206 -16.52 7.21 -12.44
CA LEU A 206 -15.19 6.80 -12.00
C LEU A 206 -14.33 6.53 -13.23
N ILE A 207 -13.08 6.95 -13.18
CA ILE A 207 -12.08 6.69 -14.23
C ILE A 207 -10.93 5.87 -13.65
N VAL A 208 -10.50 4.85 -14.38
CA VAL A 208 -9.30 4.05 -14.09
C VAL A 208 -8.32 4.22 -15.25
N ILE A 209 -7.07 4.50 -14.95
CA ILE A 209 -5.97 4.59 -15.91
C ILE A 209 -4.95 3.49 -15.62
N ASP A 210 -4.81 2.53 -16.52
CA ASP A 210 -3.91 1.37 -16.40
C ASP A 210 -2.96 1.27 -17.62
N SER A 211 -1.74 1.78 -17.54
CA SER A 211 -1.06 2.46 -16.45
C SER A 211 -0.74 3.92 -16.80
N ILE A 212 -0.47 4.73 -15.79
CA ILE A 212 -0.09 6.15 -16.01
C ILE A 212 1.20 6.27 -16.83
N GLN A 213 2.07 5.27 -16.82
CA GLN A 213 3.32 5.25 -17.56
C GLN A 213 3.12 5.17 -19.07
N THR A 214 2.00 4.65 -19.53
CA THR A 214 1.71 4.52 -20.98
C THR A 214 1.01 5.73 -21.55
N ILE A 215 0.47 6.61 -20.70
CA ILE A 215 -0.24 7.81 -21.14
C ILE A 215 0.75 8.92 -21.53
N ALA A 216 0.44 9.59 -22.61
CA ALA A 216 1.23 10.71 -23.14
C ALA A 216 0.34 11.89 -23.48
N THR A 217 0.88 13.10 -23.39
CA THR A 217 0.24 14.36 -23.81
C THR A 217 1.10 15.07 -24.85
N GLU A 218 0.46 15.71 -25.79
CA GLU A 218 1.15 16.51 -26.82
C GLU A 218 1.77 17.80 -26.25
N SER A 219 1.38 18.19 -25.03
CA SER A 219 1.88 19.40 -24.37
C SER A 219 3.34 19.32 -23.95
N VAL A 220 3.94 18.13 -23.95
CA VAL A 220 5.32 17.87 -23.51
C VAL A 220 6.07 17.10 -24.57
N ASP A 221 7.14 17.70 -25.11
CA ASP A 221 7.99 17.07 -26.12
C ASP A 221 9.00 16.10 -25.46
N SER A 222 8.51 14.94 -25.02
CA SER A 222 9.33 13.87 -24.46
C SER A 222 8.66 12.52 -24.69
N SER A 223 9.45 11.44 -24.64
CA SER A 223 8.93 10.07 -24.89
C SER A 223 7.87 9.66 -23.86
N PRO A 224 6.84 8.89 -24.26
CA PRO A 224 5.91 8.26 -23.33
C PRO A 224 6.65 7.50 -22.20
N GLY A 225 6.12 7.54 -20.99
CA GLY A 225 6.75 6.94 -19.82
C GLY A 225 7.91 7.73 -19.21
N SER A 226 8.34 8.83 -19.84
CA SER A 226 9.30 9.74 -19.22
C SER A 226 8.70 10.45 -18.01
N VAL A 227 9.56 10.84 -17.09
CA VAL A 227 9.16 11.54 -15.84
C VAL A 227 8.32 12.79 -16.12
N SER A 228 8.70 13.58 -17.13
CA SER A 228 7.99 14.79 -17.54
C SER A 228 6.58 14.48 -18.09
N GLN A 229 6.46 13.45 -18.93
CA GLN A 229 5.16 13.00 -19.44
C GLN A 229 4.25 12.52 -18.33
N VAL A 230 4.73 11.61 -17.50
CA VAL A 230 3.95 11.05 -16.37
C VAL A 230 3.49 12.15 -15.40
N ARG A 231 4.38 13.12 -15.13
CA ARG A 231 4.04 14.26 -14.28
C ARG A 231 2.95 15.13 -14.88
N GLU A 232 3.07 15.51 -16.15
CA GLU A 232 2.09 16.40 -16.80
C GLU A 232 0.74 15.72 -16.99
N CYS A 233 0.73 14.43 -17.40
CA CYS A 233 -0.50 13.65 -17.48
C CYS A 233 -1.21 13.56 -16.13
N ALA A 234 -0.47 13.25 -15.05
CA ALA A 234 -1.05 13.20 -13.71
C ALA A 234 -1.57 14.56 -13.23
N ALA A 235 -0.85 15.66 -13.51
CA ALA A 235 -1.28 17.01 -13.17
C ALA A 235 -2.54 17.42 -13.93
N SER A 236 -2.66 17.05 -15.21
CA SER A 236 -3.84 17.30 -16.03
C SER A 236 -5.04 16.49 -15.56
N LEU A 237 -4.84 15.21 -15.20
CA LEU A 237 -5.89 14.37 -14.62
C LEU A 237 -6.34 14.87 -13.24
N LEU A 238 -5.42 15.41 -12.42
CA LEU A 238 -5.78 16.05 -11.15
C LEU A 238 -6.67 17.28 -11.36
N ARG A 239 -6.28 18.18 -12.29
CA ARG A 239 -7.10 19.35 -12.63
C ARG A 239 -8.49 18.92 -13.08
N PHE A 240 -8.55 17.92 -13.98
CA PHE A 240 -9.80 17.34 -14.44
C PHE A 240 -10.66 16.82 -13.28
N ALA A 241 -10.11 15.96 -12.42
CA ALA A 241 -10.82 15.38 -11.28
C ALA A 241 -11.40 16.47 -10.36
N LYS A 242 -10.59 17.48 -10.00
CA LYS A 242 -11.02 18.60 -9.15
C LYS A 242 -12.13 19.45 -9.78
N THR A 243 -12.10 19.63 -11.10
CA THR A 243 -13.08 20.47 -11.81
C THR A 243 -14.38 19.73 -12.07
N SER A 244 -14.30 18.44 -12.44
CA SER A 244 -15.48 17.62 -12.80
C SER A 244 -16.15 16.95 -11.60
N GLY A 245 -15.45 16.82 -10.46
CA GLY A 245 -15.90 16.00 -9.33
C GLY A 245 -15.76 14.50 -9.57
N ILE A 246 -15.27 14.06 -10.73
CA ILE A 246 -15.11 12.65 -11.07
C ILE A 246 -13.78 12.13 -10.48
N PRO A 247 -13.81 11.10 -9.63
CA PRO A 247 -12.57 10.52 -9.08
C PRO A 247 -11.82 9.71 -10.12
N VAL A 248 -10.47 9.66 -9.95
CA VAL A 248 -9.58 8.96 -10.86
C VAL A 248 -8.66 8.02 -10.07
N ILE A 249 -8.58 6.76 -10.50
CA ILE A 249 -7.59 5.79 -10.03
C ILE A 249 -6.48 5.70 -11.08
N LEU A 250 -5.26 5.96 -10.66
CA LEU A 250 -4.06 5.76 -11.47
C LEU A 250 -3.36 4.47 -11.02
N ILE A 251 -3.13 3.55 -11.94
CA ILE A 251 -2.28 2.39 -11.69
C ILE A 251 -0.85 2.74 -12.11
N GLY A 252 0.11 2.46 -11.24
CA GLY A 252 1.53 2.73 -11.48
C GLY A 252 2.44 1.57 -11.07
N HIS A 253 3.58 1.44 -11.74
CA HIS A 253 4.60 0.44 -11.41
C HIS A 253 5.65 1.04 -10.48
N ILE A 254 6.13 0.23 -9.51
CA ILE A 254 7.21 0.55 -8.60
C ILE A 254 8.45 -0.24 -9.04
N ASN A 255 9.64 0.34 -8.90
CA ASN A 255 10.91 -0.37 -9.14
C ASN A 255 11.18 -1.37 -8.02
N LYS A 256 12.08 -2.35 -8.26
CA LYS A 256 12.54 -3.36 -7.29
C LYS A 256 13.11 -2.78 -5.98
N GLU A 257 13.47 -1.50 -5.97
CA GLU A 257 13.93 -0.76 -4.79
C GLU A 257 12.78 -0.20 -3.94
N GLY A 258 11.51 -0.53 -4.26
CA GLY A 258 10.32 -0.03 -3.55
C GLY A 258 10.01 1.44 -3.84
N THR A 259 10.71 2.05 -4.80
CA THR A 259 10.44 3.42 -5.26
C THR A 259 9.58 3.37 -6.51
N LEU A 260 8.56 4.22 -6.60
CA LEU A 260 7.76 4.37 -7.82
C LEU A 260 8.69 4.61 -9.01
N ALA A 261 8.52 3.80 -10.08
CA ALA A 261 9.22 4.00 -11.35
C ALA A 261 8.67 5.26 -12.03
N GLY A 262 9.40 6.33 -11.81
CA GLY A 262 8.98 7.71 -12.01
C GLY A 262 8.89 8.37 -10.64
N PRO A 263 9.32 9.62 -10.52
CA PRO A 263 9.81 10.17 -9.27
C PRO A 263 8.71 10.18 -8.20
N LYS A 264 9.10 10.26 -6.95
CA LYS A 264 8.33 10.74 -5.78
C LYS A 264 7.42 11.95 -6.08
N ILE A 265 7.55 12.51 -7.26
CA ILE A 265 6.75 13.60 -7.83
C ILE A 265 5.26 13.25 -7.89
N LEU A 266 4.89 12.02 -8.26
CA LEU A 266 3.47 11.61 -8.27
C LEU A 266 2.86 11.61 -6.88
N GLU A 267 3.63 11.22 -5.87
CA GLU A 267 3.18 11.25 -4.47
C GLU A 267 2.78 12.67 -4.01
N HIS A 268 3.44 13.69 -4.56
CA HIS A 268 3.09 15.08 -4.23
C HIS A 268 1.88 15.59 -4.99
N ILE A 269 1.64 15.08 -6.19
CA ILE A 269 0.54 15.51 -7.06
C ILE A 269 -0.78 14.90 -6.61
N VAL A 270 -0.83 13.57 -6.38
CA VAL A 270 -2.06 12.85 -6.06
C VAL A 270 -2.54 13.10 -4.62
N ASP A 271 -3.81 12.89 -4.37
CA ASP A 271 -4.40 13.06 -3.04
C ASP A 271 -4.13 11.84 -2.13
N THR A 272 -4.20 10.65 -2.70
CA THR A 272 -4.00 9.38 -2.00
C THR A 272 -2.98 8.50 -2.75
N VAL A 273 -2.06 7.89 -2.02
CA VAL A 273 -1.12 6.89 -2.55
C VAL A 273 -1.31 5.61 -1.76
N ILE A 274 -1.67 4.56 -2.46
CA ILE A 274 -1.81 3.22 -1.92
C ILE A 274 -0.76 2.33 -2.58
N GLN A 275 -0.04 1.58 -1.78
CA GLN A 275 0.98 0.64 -2.25
C GLN A 275 0.50 -0.79 -2.04
N PHE A 276 0.55 -1.59 -3.10
CA PHE A 276 0.28 -3.01 -3.05
C PHE A 276 1.62 -3.74 -2.90
N GLU A 277 1.78 -4.41 -1.77
CA GLU A 277 3.01 -5.09 -1.36
C GLU A 277 2.76 -6.61 -1.27
N GLY A 278 3.82 -7.39 -1.41
CA GLY A 278 3.79 -8.84 -1.24
C GLY A 278 4.89 -9.51 -2.05
N ASP A 279 5.26 -10.70 -1.64
CA ASP A 279 6.19 -11.55 -2.38
C ASP A 279 5.40 -12.49 -3.29
N GLN A 280 5.92 -12.74 -4.49
CA GLN A 280 5.29 -13.65 -5.47
C GLN A 280 5.20 -15.12 -4.96
N HIS A 281 6.03 -15.47 -3.98
CA HIS A 281 6.05 -16.80 -3.36
C HIS A 281 5.00 -16.98 -2.27
N TYR A 282 4.41 -15.90 -1.76
CA TYR A 282 3.37 -15.95 -0.73
C TYR A 282 1.99 -15.66 -1.31
N MET A 283 0.96 -16.30 -0.75
CA MET A 283 -0.41 -16.12 -1.20
C MET A 283 -1.02 -14.76 -0.81
N TYR A 284 -0.45 -14.09 0.18
CA TYR A 284 -1.01 -12.86 0.73
C TYR A 284 -0.41 -11.60 0.10
N ARG A 285 -1.25 -10.58 0.00
CA ARG A 285 -0.92 -9.24 -0.50
C ARG A 285 -1.42 -8.22 0.50
N ILE A 286 -0.59 -7.22 0.79
CA ILE A 286 -0.92 -6.11 1.69
C ILE A 286 -1.13 -4.87 0.86
N LEU A 287 -2.25 -4.21 1.09
CA LEU A 287 -2.54 -2.89 0.58
C LEU A 287 -2.29 -1.86 1.67
N ARG A 288 -1.30 -1.00 1.49
CA ARG A 288 -0.86 -0.01 2.48
C ARG A 288 -1.12 1.41 2.00
N SER A 289 -1.66 2.25 2.87
CA SER A 289 -1.76 3.69 2.61
C SER A 289 -0.42 4.36 2.91
N ILE A 290 0.22 4.92 1.89
CA ILE A 290 1.47 5.70 2.03
C ILE A 290 1.17 7.18 2.25
N LYS A 291 0.13 7.67 1.60
CA LYS A 291 -0.38 9.03 1.72
C LYS A 291 -1.89 9.03 1.60
N ASN A 292 -2.57 9.71 2.50
CA ASN A 292 -4.02 9.90 2.41
C ASN A 292 -4.40 11.28 2.98
N ARG A 293 -4.89 12.17 2.11
CA ARG A 293 -5.36 13.50 2.54
C ARG A 293 -6.72 13.47 3.22
N PHE A 294 -7.44 12.36 3.07
CA PHE A 294 -8.84 12.21 3.49
C PHE A 294 -9.03 11.21 4.63
N GLY A 295 -7.95 10.60 5.10
CA GLY A 295 -8.01 9.58 6.14
C GLY A 295 -6.64 9.23 6.72
N SER A 296 -6.63 8.20 7.56
CA SER A 296 -5.41 7.69 8.19
C SER A 296 -4.50 7.00 7.17
N THR A 297 -3.19 7.14 7.32
CA THR A 297 -2.20 6.32 6.60
C THR A 297 -1.80 5.06 7.37
N SER A 298 -2.42 4.83 8.53
CA SER A 298 -2.13 3.67 9.37
C SER A 298 -3.02 2.46 9.06
N GLU A 299 -3.91 2.56 8.06
CA GLU A 299 -4.80 1.47 7.68
C GLU A 299 -4.15 0.52 6.70
N LEU A 300 -4.50 -0.75 6.83
CA LEU A 300 -4.07 -1.84 5.95
C LEU A 300 -5.25 -2.59 5.39
N GLY A 301 -5.13 -3.01 4.13
CA GLY A 301 -5.96 -4.02 3.51
C GLY A 301 -5.17 -5.30 3.29
N ILE A 302 -5.77 -6.45 3.53
CA ILE A 302 -5.12 -7.74 3.34
C ILE A 302 -5.94 -8.58 2.36
N TYR A 303 -5.25 -9.14 1.38
CA TYR A 303 -5.84 -9.97 0.35
C TYR A 303 -5.09 -11.27 0.21
N GLU A 304 -5.80 -12.31 -0.13
CA GLU A 304 -5.24 -13.58 -0.57
C GLU A 304 -5.37 -13.69 -2.09
N MET A 305 -4.27 -14.06 -2.75
CA MET A 305 -4.24 -14.27 -4.20
C MET A 305 -4.69 -15.69 -4.53
N LEU A 306 -5.83 -15.81 -5.16
CA LEU A 306 -6.39 -17.08 -5.64
C LEU A 306 -6.43 -17.12 -7.16
N GLN A 307 -6.67 -18.30 -7.76
CA GLN A 307 -6.82 -18.46 -9.21
C GLN A 307 -7.97 -17.60 -9.76
N GLY A 308 -9.06 -17.45 -8.98
CA GLY A 308 -10.24 -16.68 -9.32
C GLY A 308 -10.15 -15.19 -9.05
N GLY A 309 -9.04 -14.67 -8.52
CA GLY A 309 -8.86 -13.28 -8.16
C GLY A 309 -8.36 -13.07 -6.74
N LEU A 310 -8.61 -11.90 -6.18
CA LEU A 310 -8.22 -11.52 -4.83
C LEU A 310 -9.40 -11.73 -3.85
N ARG A 311 -9.14 -12.48 -2.79
CA ARG A 311 -10.07 -12.65 -1.67
C ARG A 311 -9.69 -11.68 -0.55
N GLN A 312 -10.66 -10.92 -0.06
CA GLN A 312 -10.48 -10.07 1.12
C GLN A 312 -10.26 -10.94 2.35
N VAL A 313 -9.30 -10.54 3.18
CA VAL A 313 -8.98 -11.23 4.45
C VAL A 313 -9.48 -10.38 5.61
N SER A 314 -10.67 -10.67 6.09
CA SER A 314 -11.28 -9.97 7.22
C SER A 314 -10.58 -10.27 8.54
N ASN A 315 -10.07 -11.48 8.72
CA ASN A 315 -9.32 -11.90 9.90
C ASN A 315 -7.94 -12.45 9.53
N PRO A 316 -6.88 -11.61 9.52
CA PRO A 316 -5.53 -12.06 9.21
C PRO A 316 -4.99 -13.10 10.19
N SER A 317 -5.41 -13.05 11.44
CA SER A 317 -4.92 -13.94 12.49
C SER A 317 -5.22 -15.40 12.19
N GLU A 318 -6.40 -15.72 11.62
CA GLU A 318 -6.76 -17.08 11.23
C GLU A 318 -5.82 -17.69 10.18
N LEU A 319 -5.18 -16.85 9.39
CA LEU A 319 -4.28 -17.28 8.33
C LEU A 319 -2.81 -17.34 8.76
N LEU A 320 -2.49 -16.64 9.87
CA LEU A 320 -1.12 -16.49 10.37
C LEU A 320 -0.82 -17.39 11.57
N LEU A 321 -1.83 -18.12 12.02
CA LEU A 321 -1.72 -19.11 13.09
C LEU A 321 -1.88 -20.51 12.50
N THR A 322 -1.00 -21.41 12.88
CA THR A 322 -1.15 -22.83 12.59
C THR A 322 -2.21 -23.40 13.52
N GLU A 323 -3.19 -24.15 12.99
CA GLU A 323 -4.30 -24.69 13.80
C GLU A 323 -3.83 -25.69 14.87
N ASP A 324 -2.72 -26.40 14.63
CA ASP A 324 -2.17 -27.38 15.55
C ASP A 324 -0.64 -27.29 15.60
N HIS A 325 -0.11 -26.65 16.65
CA HIS A 325 1.32 -26.60 16.95
C HIS A 325 1.64 -27.25 18.31
N ASP A 326 0.74 -28.14 18.77
CA ASP A 326 0.92 -28.84 20.04
C ASP A 326 2.22 -29.65 20.04
N GLY A 327 3.04 -29.40 21.06
CA GLY A 327 4.35 -30.06 21.20
C GLY A 327 5.45 -29.61 20.26
N LEU A 328 5.25 -28.58 19.41
CA LEU A 328 6.30 -28.04 18.55
C LEU A 328 7.17 -27.02 19.29
N SER A 329 8.46 -27.33 19.44
CA SER A 329 9.42 -26.34 19.96
C SER A 329 9.74 -25.27 18.90
N GLY A 330 10.11 -24.08 19.37
CA GLY A 330 10.50 -22.98 18.50
C GLY A 330 9.33 -22.13 17.97
N VAL A 331 8.12 -22.32 18.48
CA VAL A 331 6.94 -21.55 18.07
C VAL A 331 6.48 -20.66 19.22
N ALA A 332 6.19 -19.38 18.90
CA ALA A 332 5.60 -18.42 19.84
C ALA A 332 4.64 -17.47 19.13
N ILE A 333 3.56 -17.07 19.80
CA ILE A 333 2.52 -16.21 19.23
C ILE A 333 2.68 -14.78 19.75
N SER A 334 2.73 -13.82 18.83
CA SER A 334 2.76 -12.39 19.14
C SER A 334 1.41 -11.73 18.88
N ALA A 335 0.98 -10.88 19.82
CA ALA A 335 -0.07 -9.91 19.56
C ALA A 335 0.53 -8.66 18.94
N ALA A 336 0.61 -8.62 17.62
CA ALA A 336 1.18 -7.54 16.83
C ALA A 336 0.13 -6.50 16.42
N ILE A 337 0.60 -5.30 16.08
CA ILE A 337 -0.23 -4.27 15.44
C ILE A 337 0.51 -3.74 14.22
N GLU A 338 -0.17 -3.71 13.10
CA GLU A 338 0.29 -3.00 11.93
C GLU A 338 -0.71 -1.88 11.63
N GLY A 339 -0.21 -0.64 11.67
CA GLY A 339 -1.07 0.52 11.59
C GLY A 339 -2.02 0.66 12.79
N VAL A 340 -3.32 0.41 12.58
CA VAL A 340 -4.33 0.39 13.64
C VAL A 340 -4.94 -1.00 13.87
N ARG A 341 -4.55 -1.98 13.06
CA ARG A 341 -5.13 -3.32 13.06
C ARG A 341 -4.33 -4.26 13.95
N PRO A 342 -4.91 -4.78 15.05
CA PRO A 342 -4.29 -5.85 15.82
C PRO A 342 -4.45 -7.18 15.07
N PHE A 343 -3.48 -8.05 15.20
CA PHE A 343 -3.54 -9.42 14.70
C PHE A 343 -2.55 -10.31 15.45
N MET A 344 -2.85 -11.59 15.51
CA MET A 344 -1.95 -12.58 16.07
C MET A 344 -1.06 -13.13 14.97
N VAL A 345 0.21 -13.26 15.30
CA VAL A 345 1.25 -13.69 14.35
C VAL A 345 2.12 -14.78 14.98
N GLU A 346 2.29 -15.85 14.25
CA GLU A 346 3.19 -16.94 14.65
C GLU A 346 4.63 -16.58 14.29
N THR A 347 5.50 -16.69 15.30
CA THR A 347 6.96 -16.52 15.18
C THR A 347 7.59 -17.89 15.33
N GLN A 348 8.31 -18.35 14.31
CA GLN A 348 9.00 -19.63 14.27
C GLN A 348 10.51 -19.42 14.35
N ALA A 349 11.20 -20.14 15.22
CA ALA A 349 12.64 -20.11 15.32
C ALA A 349 13.23 -21.54 15.30
N LEU A 350 14.35 -21.69 14.64
CA LEU A 350 15.18 -22.90 14.68
C LEU A 350 16.57 -22.54 15.17
N VAL A 351 16.98 -23.16 16.26
CA VAL A 351 18.31 -22.98 16.84
C VAL A 351 19.06 -24.30 16.78
N SER A 352 20.20 -24.31 16.09
CA SER A 352 21.06 -25.50 15.98
C SER A 352 22.52 -25.18 16.31
N THR A 353 23.34 -26.20 16.50
CA THR A 353 24.78 -26.00 16.65
C THR A 353 25.39 -25.66 15.29
N ALA A 354 26.20 -24.61 15.23
CA ALA A 354 26.83 -24.18 13.98
C ALA A 354 27.79 -25.29 13.44
N ALA A 355 27.45 -25.83 12.27
CA ALA A 355 28.18 -26.93 11.67
C ALA A 355 29.51 -26.50 11.03
N TYR A 356 29.65 -25.22 10.64
CA TYR A 356 30.77 -24.72 9.83
C TYR A 356 31.62 -23.67 10.54
N GLY A 357 31.61 -23.64 11.87
CA GLY A 357 32.45 -22.75 12.67
C GLY A 357 32.05 -21.27 12.70
N THR A 358 31.32 -20.77 11.71
CA THR A 358 30.75 -19.41 11.73
C THR A 358 29.24 -19.49 11.85
N PRO A 359 28.66 -19.03 12.96
CA PRO A 359 27.21 -19.07 13.17
C PRO A 359 26.44 -18.30 12.12
N GLN A 360 25.43 -18.92 11.53
CA GLN A 360 24.52 -18.31 10.59
C GLN A 360 23.30 -17.73 11.33
N ARG A 361 22.89 -16.54 10.93
CA ARG A 361 21.70 -15.88 11.47
C ARG A 361 20.90 -15.32 10.33
N SER A 362 19.68 -15.81 10.17
CA SER A 362 18.78 -15.41 9.10
C SER A 362 17.38 -15.13 9.63
N ALA A 363 16.73 -14.11 9.10
CA ALA A 363 15.36 -13.78 9.44
C ALA A 363 14.53 -13.53 8.17
N THR A 364 13.35 -14.13 8.12
CA THR A 364 12.32 -13.86 7.11
C THR A 364 11.15 -13.17 7.81
N GLY A 365 10.72 -12.02 7.27
CA GLY A 365 9.60 -11.26 7.83
C GLY A 365 9.96 -10.37 9.05
N PHE A 366 11.19 -10.43 9.54
CA PHE A 366 11.70 -9.65 10.69
C PHE A 366 13.03 -8.97 10.34
N ASP A 367 13.35 -7.85 11.00
CA ASP A 367 14.59 -7.13 10.74
C ASP A 367 15.81 -7.90 11.28
N GLN A 368 16.75 -8.20 10.39
CA GLN A 368 17.97 -8.97 10.71
C GLN A 368 18.85 -8.30 11.77
N ARG A 369 18.92 -6.96 11.76
CA ARG A 369 19.75 -6.22 12.73
C ARG A 369 19.09 -6.26 14.10
N ARG A 370 17.76 -6.18 14.14
CA ARG A 370 16.97 -6.32 15.38
C ARG A 370 17.14 -7.71 15.96
N LEU A 371 17.03 -8.76 15.15
CA LEU A 371 17.29 -10.14 15.59
C LEU A 371 18.67 -10.27 16.25
N ASN A 372 19.74 -9.80 15.60
CA ASN A 372 21.10 -9.88 16.13
C ASN A 372 21.24 -9.17 17.48
N MET A 373 20.56 -8.03 17.65
CA MET A 373 20.54 -7.29 18.90
C MET A 373 19.81 -8.07 20.00
N LEU A 374 18.67 -8.67 19.71
CA LEU A 374 17.89 -9.49 20.64
C LEU A 374 18.68 -10.72 21.09
N LEU A 375 19.38 -11.40 20.19
CA LEU A 375 20.25 -12.54 20.52
C LEU A 375 21.39 -12.12 21.47
N ALA A 376 21.97 -10.93 21.28
CA ALA A 376 22.99 -10.40 22.20
C ALA A 376 22.42 -10.09 23.60
N VAL A 377 21.17 -9.64 23.68
CA VAL A 377 20.46 -9.45 24.96
C VAL A 377 20.24 -10.79 25.66
N MET A 378 19.76 -11.82 24.96
CA MET A 378 19.61 -13.17 25.51
C MET A 378 20.92 -13.71 26.09
N GLU A 379 22.00 -13.56 25.35
CA GLU A 379 23.29 -14.05 25.78
C GLU A 379 23.82 -13.30 27.01
N LYS A 380 23.81 -11.97 26.95
CA LYS A 380 24.42 -11.14 27.99
C LYS A 380 23.59 -10.99 29.25
N ARG A 381 22.25 -10.96 29.14
CA ARG A 381 21.34 -10.64 30.24
C ARG A 381 20.64 -11.88 30.81
N VAL A 382 20.29 -12.82 29.96
CA VAL A 382 19.55 -14.02 30.37
C VAL A 382 20.51 -15.22 30.57
N GLY A 383 21.69 -15.18 29.96
CA GLY A 383 22.74 -16.15 30.18
C GLY A 383 22.74 -17.35 29.23
N PHE A 384 21.92 -17.33 28.16
CA PHE A 384 21.93 -18.40 27.16
C PHE A 384 23.09 -18.24 26.17
N LYS A 385 23.83 -19.33 25.95
CA LYS A 385 24.99 -19.34 25.03
C LYS A 385 24.50 -19.54 23.59
N LEU A 386 24.39 -18.45 22.84
CA LEU A 386 23.97 -18.47 21.44
C LEU A 386 25.09 -18.14 20.44
N MET A 387 26.30 -17.79 20.93
CA MET A 387 27.45 -17.42 20.08
C MET A 387 27.85 -18.48 19.07
N ALA A 388 27.77 -19.75 19.45
CA ALA A 388 28.15 -20.89 18.61
C ALA A 388 26.94 -21.60 17.97
N LYS A 389 25.80 -20.91 17.89
CA LYS A 389 24.57 -21.50 17.37
C LYS A 389 24.07 -20.76 16.12
N ASP A 390 23.63 -21.54 15.15
CA ASP A 390 22.84 -21.03 14.03
C ASP A 390 21.43 -20.68 14.51
N VAL A 391 20.89 -19.57 14.04
CA VAL A 391 19.54 -19.11 14.39
C VAL A 391 18.81 -18.70 13.11
N PHE A 392 17.74 -19.39 12.83
CA PHE A 392 16.83 -19.10 11.71
C PHE A 392 15.50 -18.66 12.29
N LEU A 393 15.01 -17.51 11.85
CA LEU A 393 13.72 -16.93 12.25
C LEU A 393 12.81 -16.79 11.05
N ASN A 394 11.55 -17.16 11.20
CA ASN A 394 10.52 -16.99 10.19
C ASN A 394 9.24 -16.44 10.83
N ILE A 395 8.68 -15.41 10.23
CA ILE A 395 7.35 -14.93 10.57
C ILE A 395 6.35 -15.61 9.63
N ALA A 396 5.34 -16.25 10.19
CA ALA A 396 4.35 -16.99 9.41
C ALA A 396 3.65 -16.10 8.36
N GLY A 397 3.23 -16.70 7.25
CA GLY A 397 2.56 -16.00 6.16
C GLY A 397 3.44 -15.09 5.31
N GLY A 398 4.75 -15.00 5.60
CA GLY A 398 5.71 -14.16 4.85
C GLY A 398 5.46 -12.65 5.01
N LEU A 399 4.70 -12.26 6.02
CA LEU A 399 4.47 -10.86 6.34
C LEU A 399 5.74 -10.24 6.91
N ARG A 400 6.06 -9.04 6.42
CA ARG A 400 7.08 -8.23 7.08
C ARG A 400 6.44 -7.40 8.18
N VAL A 401 6.65 -7.78 9.42
CA VAL A 401 6.12 -7.07 10.58
C VAL A 401 7.19 -6.14 11.15
N THR A 402 6.82 -4.89 11.37
CA THR A 402 7.75 -3.86 11.88
C THR A 402 7.46 -3.46 13.33
N ASP A 403 6.45 -4.05 13.95
CA ASP A 403 6.04 -3.77 15.32
C ASP A 403 7.09 -4.25 16.35
N PRO A 404 7.71 -3.36 17.15
CA PRO A 404 8.66 -3.75 18.18
C PRO A 404 8.06 -4.66 19.25
N ALA A 405 6.73 -4.71 19.40
CA ALA A 405 6.05 -5.59 20.34
C ALA A 405 6.32 -7.08 20.08
N MET A 406 6.81 -7.44 18.90
CA MET A 406 7.19 -8.82 18.55
C MET A 406 8.51 -9.28 19.18
N ASP A 407 9.33 -8.39 19.72
CA ASP A 407 10.63 -8.77 20.29
C ASP A 407 10.51 -9.90 21.31
N LEU A 408 9.48 -9.84 22.17
CA LEU A 408 9.30 -10.82 23.22
C LEU A 408 8.98 -12.22 22.66
N SER A 409 8.13 -12.31 21.63
CA SER A 409 7.80 -13.58 20.96
C SER A 409 9.00 -14.15 20.19
N VAL A 410 9.81 -13.27 19.56
CA VAL A 410 11.06 -13.69 18.91
C VAL A 410 12.00 -14.34 19.92
N LEU A 411 12.19 -13.72 21.09
CA LEU A 411 13.04 -14.29 22.13
C LEU A 411 12.46 -15.58 22.70
N ALA A 412 11.13 -15.66 22.89
CA ALA A 412 10.46 -16.86 23.39
C ALA A 412 10.58 -18.03 22.40
N ALA A 413 10.39 -17.78 21.09
CA ALA A 413 10.58 -18.79 20.06
C ALA A 413 12.02 -19.30 19.98
N VAL A 414 13.01 -18.37 20.02
CA VAL A 414 14.44 -18.75 20.05
C VAL A 414 14.77 -19.57 21.30
N LEU A 415 14.25 -19.21 22.47
CA LEU A 415 14.47 -19.98 23.69
C LEU A 415 13.83 -21.36 23.59
N SER A 416 12.56 -21.43 23.21
CA SER A 416 11.82 -22.67 23.03
C SER A 416 12.59 -23.67 22.14
N SER A 417 13.07 -23.22 20.98
CA SER A 417 13.91 -24.02 20.08
C SER A 417 15.26 -24.39 20.69
N ASN A 418 15.88 -23.47 21.45
CA ASN A 418 17.22 -23.74 22.03
C ASN A 418 17.19 -24.79 23.14
N VAL A 419 16.11 -24.86 23.92
CA VAL A 419 15.90 -25.83 25.00
C VAL A 419 15.03 -27.03 24.58
N ASP A 420 14.57 -27.03 23.35
CA ASP A 420 13.68 -28.03 22.75
C ASP A 420 12.42 -28.28 23.61
N THR A 421 11.80 -27.21 24.06
CA THR A 421 10.58 -27.25 24.87
C THR A 421 9.51 -26.37 24.24
N ALA A 422 8.35 -26.96 23.96
CA ALA A 422 7.22 -26.24 23.37
C ALA A 422 6.62 -25.24 24.38
N ILE A 423 6.11 -24.12 23.87
CA ILE A 423 5.23 -23.22 24.60
C ILE A 423 3.83 -23.81 24.54
N GLU A 424 3.15 -23.89 25.68
CA GLU A 424 1.79 -24.43 25.78
C GLU A 424 0.83 -23.61 24.88
N GLN A 425 -0.18 -24.29 24.33
CA GLN A 425 -1.24 -23.62 23.59
C GLN A 425 -1.99 -22.61 24.46
N GLY A 426 -2.57 -21.60 23.81
CA GLY A 426 -3.29 -20.54 24.51
C GLY A 426 -2.43 -19.42 25.09
N TRP A 427 -1.11 -19.49 24.98
CA TRP A 427 -0.22 -18.39 25.33
C TRP A 427 0.07 -17.47 24.14
N CYS A 428 -0.02 -16.19 24.38
CA CYS A 428 0.50 -15.16 23.46
C CYS A 428 1.20 -14.06 24.24
N MET A 429 1.86 -13.17 23.53
CA MET A 429 2.67 -12.14 24.18
C MET A 429 2.83 -10.89 23.32
N CYS A 430 3.17 -9.78 23.96
CA CYS A 430 3.66 -8.57 23.29
C CYS A 430 4.59 -7.80 24.23
N GLY A 431 5.67 -7.24 23.67
CA GLY A 431 6.61 -6.43 24.46
C GLY A 431 7.86 -6.07 23.63
N GLU A 432 8.21 -4.80 23.64
CA GLU A 432 9.50 -4.37 23.11
C GLU A 432 10.60 -4.72 24.12
N VAL A 433 11.75 -5.22 23.65
CA VAL A 433 12.87 -5.58 24.52
C VAL A 433 14.01 -4.61 24.38
N GLY A 434 14.39 -4.00 25.49
CA GLY A 434 15.54 -3.10 25.56
C GLY A 434 16.87 -3.83 25.79
N LEU A 435 17.96 -3.11 25.60
CA LEU A 435 19.34 -3.67 25.70
C LEU A 435 19.74 -4.16 27.10
N SER A 436 18.99 -3.74 28.14
CA SER A 436 19.21 -4.22 29.52
C SER A 436 18.38 -5.45 29.86
N GLY A 437 17.58 -5.98 28.89
CA GLY A 437 16.65 -7.08 29.10
C GLY A 437 15.32 -6.66 29.72
N GLU A 438 15.07 -5.35 29.81
CA GLU A 438 13.77 -4.81 30.25
C GLU A 438 12.71 -4.97 29.16
N VAL A 439 11.47 -5.25 29.57
CA VAL A 439 10.30 -5.28 28.69
C VAL A 439 9.61 -3.92 28.74
N ARG A 440 9.68 -3.21 27.64
CA ARG A 440 9.20 -1.84 27.45
C ARG A 440 7.72 -1.78 27.05
N PRO A 441 7.02 -0.69 27.39
CA PRO A 441 5.63 -0.53 27.03
C PRO A 441 5.45 -0.50 25.51
N VAL A 442 4.30 -1.04 25.09
CA VAL A 442 3.88 -1.06 23.70
C VAL A 442 2.60 -0.22 23.51
N SER A 443 2.40 0.29 22.31
CA SER A 443 1.19 1.05 21.98
C SER A 443 -0.04 0.15 21.89
N ARG A 444 -1.23 0.74 22.13
CA ARG A 444 -2.54 0.13 21.88
C ARG A 444 -2.73 -1.24 22.57
N ILE A 445 -2.31 -1.35 23.82
CA ILE A 445 -2.31 -2.60 24.57
C ILE A 445 -3.72 -3.22 24.67
N GLU A 446 -4.76 -2.40 24.85
CA GLU A 446 -6.14 -2.88 24.96
C GLU A 446 -6.62 -3.57 23.67
N GLN A 447 -6.22 -3.06 22.51
CA GLN A 447 -6.56 -3.67 21.21
C GLN A 447 -5.87 -5.03 21.04
N ARG A 448 -4.62 -5.18 21.49
CA ARG A 448 -3.87 -6.44 21.45
C ARG A 448 -4.53 -7.50 22.34
N ILE A 449 -4.93 -7.12 23.56
CA ILE A 449 -5.59 -8.01 24.50
C ILE A 449 -6.95 -8.43 23.94
N ALA A 450 -7.74 -7.48 23.42
CA ALA A 450 -9.06 -7.77 22.86
C ALA A 450 -9.00 -8.73 21.66
N GLU A 451 -7.99 -8.58 20.80
CA GLU A 451 -7.81 -9.50 19.66
C GLU A 451 -7.37 -10.90 20.13
N ALA A 452 -6.46 -10.97 21.10
CA ALA A 452 -6.04 -12.24 21.70
C ALA A 452 -7.23 -12.99 22.33
N GLU A 453 -8.04 -12.29 23.14
CA GLU A 453 -9.23 -12.85 23.78
C GLU A 453 -10.27 -13.33 22.76
N LYS A 454 -10.55 -12.50 21.74
CA LYS A 454 -11.47 -12.84 20.64
C LYS A 454 -11.08 -14.12 19.91
N LEU A 455 -9.78 -14.41 19.80
CA LEU A 455 -9.25 -15.61 19.15
C LEU A 455 -9.08 -16.79 20.10
N GLY A 456 -9.52 -16.66 21.36
CA GLY A 456 -9.57 -17.75 22.33
C GLY A 456 -8.26 -18.02 23.07
N PHE A 457 -7.27 -17.09 23.01
CA PHE A 457 -6.09 -17.20 23.86
C PHE A 457 -6.46 -17.08 25.34
N GLN A 458 -5.83 -17.90 26.16
CA GLN A 458 -6.12 -17.99 27.60
C GLN A 458 -5.17 -17.12 28.42
N HIS A 459 -3.94 -16.93 27.94
CA HIS A 459 -2.87 -16.20 28.63
C HIS A 459 -2.20 -15.20 27.70
N ILE A 460 -1.99 -13.98 28.21
CA ILE A 460 -1.21 -12.97 27.50
C ILE A 460 -0.12 -12.35 28.39
N ILE A 461 1.12 -12.37 27.92
CA ILE A 461 2.23 -11.68 28.57
C ILE A 461 2.35 -10.26 28.01
N ILE A 462 2.33 -9.27 28.91
CA ILE A 462 2.40 -7.86 28.55
C ILE A 462 3.45 -7.11 29.38
N PRO A 463 3.94 -5.95 28.90
CA PRO A 463 4.81 -5.10 29.71
C PRO A 463 4.11 -4.61 30.99
N LYS A 464 4.75 -4.70 32.14
CA LYS A 464 4.17 -4.28 33.43
C LYS A 464 3.76 -2.81 33.45
N TYR A 465 4.46 -1.96 32.71
CA TYR A 465 4.11 -0.54 32.62
C TYR A 465 2.73 -0.33 31.96
N ASN A 466 2.39 -1.14 30.97
CA ASN A 466 1.07 -1.08 30.32
C ASN A 466 -0.07 -1.52 31.25
N TYR A 467 0.19 -2.41 32.22
CA TYR A 467 -0.83 -2.99 33.10
C TYR A 467 -1.58 -1.95 33.95
N HIS A 468 -0.92 -0.83 34.26
CA HIS A 468 -1.52 0.24 35.06
C HIS A 468 -2.38 1.23 34.27
N GLY A 469 -2.41 1.12 32.94
CA GLY A 469 -3.01 2.11 32.04
C GLY A 469 -4.45 1.82 31.61
N PHE A 470 -5.03 0.67 31.96
CA PHE A 470 -6.37 0.25 31.51
C PHE A 470 -7.08 -0.61 32.57
N ASP A 471 -8.38 -0.81 32.37
CA ASP A 471 -9.19 -1.69 33.24
C ASP A 471 -9.06 -3.15 32.79
N HIS A 472 -8.16 -3.86 33.43
CA HIS A 472 -7.87 -5.28 33.14
C HIS A 472 -9.01 -6.24 33.52
N LYS A 473 -9.97 -5.83 34.38
CA LYS A 473 -11.12 -6.65 34.77
C LYS A 473 -12.15 -6.83 33.65
N LYS A 474 -12.03 -6.07 32.58
CA LYS A 474 -12.90 -6.20 31.41
C LYS A 474 -12.63 -7.45 30.59
N TYR A 475 -11.46 -8.06 30.76
CA TYR A 475 -10.98 -9.16 29.93
C TYR A 475 -11.06 -10.46 30.72
N GLN A 476 -11.41 -11.55 30.02
CA GLN A 476 -11.43 -12.91 30.59
C GLN A 476 -10.07 -13.59 30.45
N ILE A 477 -9.27 -13.17 29.49
CA ILE A 477 -7.90 -13.66 29.28
C ILE A 477 -7.03 -13.33 30.49
N GLU A 478 -6.21 -14.28 30.95
CA GLU A 478 -5.29 -14.06 32.07
C GLU A 478 -4.10 -13.24 31.62
N ILE A 479 -3.89 -12.10 32.29
CA ILE A 479 -2.87 -11.12 31.92
C ILE A 479 -1.67 -11.26 32.84
N HIS A 480 -0.49 -11.51 32.27
CA HIS A 480 0.78 -11.69 32.97
C HIS A 480 1.70 -10.47 32.76
N PRO A 481 1.72 -9.50 33.69
CA PRO A 481 2.56 -8.30 33.55
C PRO A 481 4.01 -8.58 33.95
N VAL A 482 4.94 -8.37 33.02
CA VAL A 482 6.38 -8.61 33.19
C VAL A 482 7.22 -7.34 33.04
N ARG A 483 8.35 -7.25 33.77
CA ARG A 483 9.32 -6.15 33.66
C ARG A 483 10.56 -6.53 32.85
N LYS A 484 10.92 -7.81 32.90
CA LYS A 484 12.13 -8.35 32.28
C LYS A 484 11.82 -9.61 31.49
N VAL A 485 12.67 -9.89 30.52
CA VAL A 485 12.59 -11.09 29.68
C VAL A 485 12.62 -12.37 30.52
N GLU A 486 13.42 -12.40 31.60
CA GLU A 486 13.51 -13.57 32.50
C GLU A 486 12.18 -13.88 33.20
N GLU A 487 11.38 -12.84 33.52
CA GLU A 487 10.04 -13.04 34.12
C GLU A 487 9.08 -13.66 33.10
N ALA A 488 9.15 -13.23 31.84
CA ALA A 488 8.34 -13.82 30.77
C ALA A 488 8.71 -15.29 30.54
N PHE A 489 9.98 -15.63 30.56
CA PHE A 489 10.44 -17.01 30.39
C PHE A 489 10.00 -17.91 31.54
N ARG A 490 9.95 -17.40 32.79
CA ARG A 490 9.38 -18.17 33.92
C ARG A 490 7.90 -18.43 33.78
N CYS A 491 7.14 -17.52 33.16
CA CYS A 491 5.72 -17.77 32.88
C CYS A 491 5.53 -18.86 31.83
N LEU A 492 6.44 -18.99 30.87
CA LEU A 492 6.32 -19.90 29.73
C LEU A 492 6.91 -21.29 29.97
N PHE A 493 7.97 -21.38 30.78
CA PHE A 493 8.77 -22.60 30.93
C PHE A 493 8.90 -23.08 32.40
N GLY A 494 8.30 -22.38 33.35
CA GLY A 494 8.27 -22.77 34.78
C GLY A 494 9.40 -22.20 35.59
#